data_21081d829bf246114ae20f63012cb718
#
_entry.id   21081d829bf246114ae20f63012cb718
#
_cell.length_a   1.000
_cell.length_b   1.000
_cell.length_c   1.000
_cell.angle_alpha   90.00
_cell.angle_beta   90.00
_cell.angle_gamma   90.00
#
_symmetry.space_group_name_H-M   'P 1'
#
loop_
_entity.id
_entity.type
_entity.pdbx_description
1 polymer ?
#
loop_
_entity_poly.entity_id
_entity_poly.type
_entity_poly.pdbx_seq_one_letter_code
_entity_poly.pdbx_strand_id
1 'polypeptide(L)'
;MPSLPRIKRTRPRSVDGDVLARPEPRVAELSSHALTWVHLDAPTLEEAEQLQQRFNWHPLDLEDVMSRRQRPKVDEYRDEGYLFAVLHFPVYDKNVQRLNAAELDAFIGQDYLVTLPNVELLPVTRLFRRCEEDEALREQLFAKGSGYLLYHVLDDLFDYCFPILDKIGFKLESIEDDIDDGRFEEVVRDISKAKQEIISYRKIIKPQRPTLRLLERQVERFLPEDLELYFDDIVDASERIWDNLDNYKEVVEALEDTNESAINHRQNDILRILTVFSVVLLPLTLITGFFGMNVHFPGYESAVAFWAVTGAIIALLVGMVAFFRLKRWL
;
A
#
# COMPACT_ATOMS: atom_id res chain seq x y z
N MET A 1 8.80 1.50 41.36
CA MET A 1 8.73 1.10 39.95
C MET A 1 7.26 0.85 39.64
N PRO A 2 6.60 1.63 38.78
CA PRO A 2 5.21 1.40 38.43
C PRO A 2 5.11 0.22 37.44
N SER A 3 4.19 -0.69 37.72
CA SER A 3 3.91 -1.88 36.92
C SER A 3 3.20 -1.50 35.63
N LEU A 4 3.72 -1.96 34.50
CA LEU A 4 3.11 -1.81 33.17
C LEU A 4 1.73 -2.50 33.12
N PRO A 5 0.73 -1.92 32.46
CA PRO A 5 -0.59 -2.54 32.33
C PRO A 5 -0.52 -3.77 31.44
N ARG A 6 -1.01 -4.90 31.97
CA ARG A 6 -1.18 -6.15 31.23
C ARG A 6 -2.25 -5.96 30.14
N ILE A 7 -1.83 -6.01 28.86
CA ILE A 7 -2.75 -6.08 27.72
C ILE A 7 -3.47 -7.45 27.80
N LYS A 8 -4.78 -7.42 28.07
CA LYS A 8 -5.65 -8.59 27.95
C LYS A 8 -5.68 -9.00 26.48
N ARG A 9 -5.04 -10.11 26.13
CA ARG A 9 -5.26 -10.79 24.85
C ARG A 9 -6.70 -11.32 24.86
N THR A 10 -7.61 -10.64 24.16
CA THR A 10 -8.92 -11.20 23.80
C THR A 10 -8.66 -12.36 22.83
N ARG A 11 -8.93 -13.58 23.26
CA ARG A 11 -9.03 -14.75 22.37
C ARG A 11 -10.10 -14.44 21.33
N PRO A 12 -9.88 -14.69 20.04
CA PRO A 12 -10.97 -14.63 19.06
C PRO A 12 -12.02 -15.64 19.49
N ARG A 13 -13.25 -15.17 19.57
CA ARG A 13 -14.45 -15.97 19.82
C ARG A 13 -14.53 -17.01 18.70
N SER A 14 -14.49 -18.28 19.04
CA SER A 14 -14.85 -19.36 18.11
C SER A 14 -16.29 -19.10 17.68
N VAL A 15 -16.47 -18.74 16.41
CA VAL A 15 -17.78 -18.78 15.78
C VAL A 15 -17.98 -20.26 15.44
N ASP A 16 -18.72 -20.97 16.29
CA ASP A 16 -19.40 -22.20 15.89
C ASP A 16 -20.47 -21.79 14.85
N GLY A 17 -20.02 -21.72 13.60
CA GLY A 17 -20.89 -21.62 12.44
C GLY A 17 -20.82 -22.96 11.73
N ASP A 18 -21.98 -23.52 11.46
CA ASP A 18 -22.24 -24.74 10.72
C ASP A 18 -21.11 -25.13 9.78
N VAL A 19 -20.52 -26.29 10.03
CA VAL A 19 -19.71 -27.02 9.05
C VAL A 19 -20.69 -27.45 7.94
N LEU A 20 -21.01 -26.52 7.03
CA LEU A 20 -21.53 -26.90 5.73
C LEU A 20 -20.50 -27.84 5.13
N ALA A 21 -20.92 -29.09 4.88
CA ALA A 21 -20.13 -30.09 4.19
C ALA A 21 -19.47 -29.42 2.98
N ARG A 22 -18.12 -29.26 3.01
CA ARG A 22 -17.41 -28.79 1.84
C ARG A 22 -17.66 -29.77 0.69
N PRO A 23 -17.99 -29.28 -0.52
CA PRO A 23 -17.98 -30.14 -1.69
C PRO A 23 -16.61 -30.79 -1.81
N GLU A 24 -16.57 -31.97 -2.43
CA GLU A 24 -15.39 -32.84 -2.60
C GLU A 24 -14.09 -32.09 -2.90
N PRO A 25 -12.91 -32.64 -2.50
CA PRO A 25 -11.62 -31.97 -2.66
C PRO A 25 -11.49 -31.44 -4.10
N ARG A 26 -11.35 -30.13 -4.21
CA ARG A 26 -11.29 -29.42 -5.51
C ARG A 26 -9.86 -29.41 -6.04
N VAL A 27 -9.20 -30.53 -6.09
CA VAL A 27 -7.94 -30.65 -6.83
C VAL A 27 -8.31 -30.59 -8.30
N ALA A 28 -8.17 -29.39 -8.91
CA ALA A 28 -8.36 -29.24 -10.34
C ALA A 28 -7.09 -29.69 -11.07
N GLU A 29 -7.20 -30.57 -12.06
CA GLU A 29 -6.08 -31.12 -12.79
C GLU A 29 -6.32 -31.07 -14.28
N LEU A 30 -5.31 -30.61 -15.02
CA LEU A 30 -5.28 -30.61 -16.48
C LEU A 30 -4.03 -31.32 -16.96
N SER A 31 -4.16 -32.17 -17.97
CA SER A 31 -3.02 -32.89 -18.56
C SER A 31 -3.00 -32.76 -20.07
N SER A 32 -1.82 -32.57 -20.63
CA SER A 32 -1.54 -32.61 -22.07
C SER A 32 -0.03 -32.81 -22.28
N HIS A 33 0.39 -33.48 -23.36
CA HIS A 33 1.80 -33.68 -23.75
C HIS A 33 2.71 -34.20 -22.63
N ALA A 34 2.25 -35.15 -21.82
CA ALA A 34 2.95 -35.70 -20.66
C ALA A 34 3.20 -34.67 -19.52
N LEU A 35 2.64 -33.47 -19.58
CA LEU A 35 2.66 -32.49 -18.50
C LEU A 35 1.30 -32.46 -17.79
N THR A 36 1.34 -32.40 -16.49
CA THR A 36 0.16 -32.26 -15.62
C THR A 36 0.22 -30.96 -14.84
N TRP A 37 -0.82 -30.12 -14.93
CA TRP A 37 -0.99 -28.95 -14.06
C TRP A 37 -2.05 -29.22 -13.01
N VAL A 38 -1.66 -29.15 -11.75
CA VAL A 38 -2.57 -29.23 -10.60
C VAL A 38 -2.70 -27.85 -9.98
N HIS A 39 -3.95 -27.41 -9.79
CA HIS A 39 -4.24 -26.12 -9.15
C HIS A 39 -5.21 -26.32 -7.99
N LEU A 40 -4.89 -25.76 -6.82
CA LEU A 40 -5.71 -25.90 -5.62
C LEU A 40 -5.60 -24.65 -4.75
N ASP A 41 -6.67 -23.89 -4.65
CA ASP A 41 -6.76 -22.72 -3.77
C ASP A 41 -6.90 -23.11 -2.30
N ALA A 42 -6.06 -22.54 -1.45
CA ALA A 42 -6.07 -22.71 0.01
C ALA A 42 -6.15 -24.18 0.44
N PRO A 43 -5.09 -24.99 0.17
CA PRO A 43 -5.09 -26.42 0.44
C PRO A 43 -5.34 -26.73 1.92
N THR A 44 -6.07 -27.79 2.19
CA THR A 44 -6.13 -28.39 3.53
C THR A 44 -4.92 -29.28 3.77
N LEU A 45 -4.64 -29.59 5.02
CA LEU A 45 -3.53 -30.51 5.35
C LEU A 45 -3.69 -31.87 4.65
N GLU A 46 -4.89 -32.43 4.61
CA GLU A 46 -5.17 -33.70 3.97
C GLU A 46 -4.91 -33.66 2.46
N GLU A 47 -5.33 -32.58 1.76
CA GLU A 47 -5.09 -32.38 0.33
C GLU A 47 -3.58 -32.19 0.06
N ALA A 48 -2.88 -31.44 0.88
CA ALA A 48 -1.45 -31.22 0.75
C ALA A 48 -0.64 -32.51 1.01
N GLU A 49 -1.04 -33.34 2.00
CA GLU A 49 -0.45 -34.67 2.27
C GLU A 49 -0.66 -35.63 1.09
N GLN A 50 -1.84 -35.61 0.45
CA GLN A 50 -2.11 -36.45 -0.73
C GLN A 50 -1.21 -36.03 -1.90
N LEU A 51 -1.04 -34.72 -2.15
CA LEU A 51 -0.14 -34.22 -3.18
C LEU A 51 1.33 -34.57 -2.88
N GLN A 52 1.76 -34.39 -1.63
CA GLN A 52 3.10 -34.76 -1.18
C GLN A 52 3.41 -36.24 -1.46
N GLN A 53 2.50 -37.15 -1.12
CA GLN A 53 2.65 -38.58 -1.38
C GLN A 53 2.69 -38.89 -2.88
N ARG A 54 1.83 -38.23 -3.66
CA ARG A 54 1.73 -38.44 -5.11
C ARG A 54 3.01 -38.02 -5.84
N PHE A 55 3.57 -36.88 -5.49
CA PHE A 55 4.72 -36.27 -6.16
C PHE A 55 6.04 -36.49 -5.41
N ASN A 56 6.01 -37.21 -4.29
CA ASN A 56 7.17 -37.52 -3.45
C ASN A 56 7.96 -36.27 -3.02
N TRP A 57 7.26 -35.23 -2.53
CA TRP A 57 7.90 -34.01 -2.04
C TRP A 57 8.52 -34.23 -0.66
N HIS A 58 9.54 -33.42 -0.37
CA HIS A 58 10.18 -33.42 0.92
C HIS A 58 9.20 -33.02 2.04
N PRO A 59 9.22 -33.67 3.22
CA PRO A 59 8.29 -33.35 4.32
C PRO A 59 8.35 -31.89 4.79
N LEU A 60 9.49 -31.23 4.70
CA LEU A 60 9.63 -29.82 5.06
C LEU A 60 8.83 -28.89 4.15
N ASP A 61 8.69 -29.22 2.87
CA ASP A 61 7.90 -28.42 1.95
C ASP A 61 6.40 -28.47 2.27
N LEU A 62 5.92 -29.61 2.77
CA LEU A 62 4.56 -29.73 3.30
C LEU A 62 4.35 -28.84 4.53
N GLU A 63 5.34 -28.81 5.44
CA GLU A 63 5.31 -27.93 6.61
C GLU A 63 5.27 -26.45 6.17
N ASP A 64 6.02 -26.09 5.13
CA ASP A 64 6.05 -24.75 4.56
C ASP A 64 4.71 -24.37 3.92
N VAL A 65 4.12 -25.21 3.07
CA VAL A 65 2.78 -24.99 2.47
C VAL A 65 1.71 -24.79 3.53
N MET A 66 1.81 -25.48 4.66
CA MET A 66 0.85 -25.36 5.77
C MET A 66 1.16 -24.20 6.72
N SER A 67 2.31 -23.56 6.58
CA SER A 67 2.71 -22.43 7.40
C SER A 67 1.96 -21.15 6.97
N ARG A 68 1.60 -20.32 7.92
CA ARG A 68 0.87 -19.07 7.63
C ARG A 68 1.74 -17.90 7.17
N ARG A 69 3.05 -18.02 7.22
CA ARG A 69 4.01 -16.94 6.92
C ARG A 69 5.36 -17.51 6.50
N GLN A 70 5.48 -17.79 5.26
CA GLN A 70 6.77 -18.08 4.66
C GLN A 70 7.42 -16.82 4.10
N ARG A 71 8.73 -16.86 3.90
CA ARG A 71 9.45 -15.85 3.12
C ARG A 71 9.57 -16.34 1.69
N PRO A 72 9.57 -15.43 0.70
CA PRO A 72 9.90 -15.83 -0.66
C PRO A 72 11.21 -16.61 -0.70
N LYS A 73 11.17 -17.79 -1.32
CA LYS A 73 12.32 -18.69 -1.44
C LYS A 73 12.19 -19.59 -2.67
N VAL A 74 13.30 -20.19 -3.07
CA VAL A 74 13.34 -21.28 -4.04
C VAL A 74 14.28 -22.34 -3.48
N ASP A 75 13.76 -23.54 -3.35
CA ASP A 75 14.50 -24.72 -2.91
C ASP A 75 14.61 -25.72 -4.05
N GLU A 76 15.82 -26.15 -4.37
CA GLU A 76 16.10 -27.10 -5.46
C GLU A 76 16.37 -28.48 -4.87
N TYR A 77 15.55 -29.47 -5.25
CA TYR A 77 15.67 -30.87 -4.89
C TYR A 77 16.15 -31.67 -6.11
N ARG A 78 17.48 -31.77 -6.30
CA ARG A 78 18.09 -32.37 -7.50
C ARG A 78 17.88 -33.86 -7.58
N ASP A 79 17.94 -34.55 -6.45
CA ASP A 79 17.79 -35.99 -6.37
C ASP A 79 16.33 -36.42 -6.61
N GLU A 80 15.38 -35.64 -6.13
CA GLU A 80 13.94 -35.82 -6.27
C GLU A 80 13.41 -35.24 -7.60
N GLY A 81 14.17 -34.36 -8.24
CA GLY A 81 13.91 -33.84 -9.58
C GLY A 81 12.89 -32.70 -9.66
N TYR A 82 12.73 -31.89 -8.60
CA TYR A 82 11.80 -30.76 -8.59
C TYR A 82 12.38 -29.49 -7.98
N LEU A 83 11.71 -28.35 -8.24
CA LEU A 83 11.88 -27.08 -7.54
C LEU A 83 10.65 -26.80 -6.70
N PHE A 84 10.85 -26.21 -5.54
CA PHE A 84 9.80 -25.62 -4.72
C PHE A 84 10.02 -24.12 -4.62
N ALA A 85 9.04 -23.32 -5.04
CA ALA A 85 9.11 -21.85 -5.04
C ALA A 85 7.96 -21.28 -4.21
N VAL A 86 8.28 -20.37 -3.29
CA VAL A 86 7.33 -19.57 -2.51
C VAL A 86 7.43 -18.13 -2.98
N LEU A 87 6.35 -17.59 -3.54
CA LEU A 87 6.28 -16.24 -4.07
C LEU A 87 5.09 -15.48 -3.48
N HIS A 88 5.20 -14.15 -3.40
CA HIS A 88 4.15 -13.30 -2.83
C HIS A 88 3.62 -12.29 -3.85
N PHE A 89 2.31 -12.14 -3.89
CA PHE A 89 1.65 -11.17 -4.77
C PHE A 89 0.71 -10.26 -3.98
N PRO A 90 0.55 -8.98 -4.37
CA PRO A 90 -0.34 -8.07 -3.69
C PRO A 90 -1.81 -8.39 -4.00
N VAL A 91 -2.60 -8.55 -2.96
CA VAL A 91 -4.06 -8.69 -3.07
C VAL A 91 -4.73 -7.67 -2.17
N TYR A 92 -5.75 -6.98 -2.70
CA TYR A 92 -6.49 -5.99 -1.93
C TYR A 92 -7.56 -6.67 -1.05
N ASP A 93 -7.37 -6.59 0.25
CA ASP A 93 -8.35 -7.05 1.23
C ASP A 93 -9.40 -5.97 1.46
N LYS A 94 -10.63 -6.23 1.01
CA LYS A 94 -11.77 -5.31 1.12
C LYS A 94 -12.22 -5.07 2.57
N ASN A 95 -12.00 -6.04 3.46
CA ASN A 95 -12.45 -5.96 4.85
C ASN A 95 -11.59 -4.98 5.66
N VAL A 96 -10.26 -5.01 5.44
CA VAL A 96 -9.31 -4.12 6.11
C VAL A 96 -8.86 -2.95 5.24
N GLN A 97 -9.32 -2.87 3.99
CA GLN A 97 -8.99 -1.84 3.01
C GLN A 97 -7.47 -1.65 2.85
N ARG A 98 -6.73 -2.74 2.72
CA ARG A 98 -5.27 -2.74 2.60
C ARG A 98 -4.78 -3.79 1.61
N LEU A 99 -3.59 -3.54 1.07
CA LEU A 99 -2.83 -4.56 0.34
C LEU A 99 -2.22 -5.55 1.34
N ASN A 100 -2.52 -6.83 1.12
CA ASN A 100 -1.94 -7.96 1.83
C ASN A 100 -1.12 -8.81 0.86
N ALA A 101 -0.15 -9.57 1.39
CA ALA A 101 0.56 -10.57 0.62
C ALA A 101 -0.30 -11.83 0.50
N ALA A 102 -0.59 -12.24 -0.72
CA ALA A 102 -1.03 -13.59 -1.06
C ALA A 102 0.19 -14.43 -1.40
N GLU A 103 0.28 -15.61 -0.86
CA GLU A 103 1.38 -16.56 -1.07
C GLU A 103 0.98 -17.55 -2.16
N LEU A 104 1.90 -17.78 -3.10
CA LEU A 104 1.82 -18.83 -4.10
C LEU A 104 2.95 -19.81 -3.83
N ASP A 105 2.60 -21.04 -3.49
CA ASP A 105 3.50 -22.18 -3.46
C ASP A 105 3.45 -22.90 -4.80
N ALA A 106 4.58 -23.03 -5.46
CA ALA A 106 4.70 -23.66 -6.77
C ALA A 106 5.73 -24.81 -6.70
N PHE A 107 5.31 -25.99 -7.14
CA PHE A 107 6.18 -27.15 -7.32
C PHE A 107 6.34 -27.45 -8.80
N ILE A 108 7.57 -27.46 -9.27
CA ILE A 108 7.93 -27.60 -10.68
C ILE A 108 8.74 -28.89 -10.84
N GLY A 109 8.12 -29.92 -11.39
CA GLY A 109 8.77 -31.16 -11.79
C GLY A 109 8.97 -31.23 -13.31
N GLN A 110 9.58 -32.32 -13.80
CA GLN A 110 9.79 -32.50 -15.23
C GLN A 110 8.47 -32.65 -16.01
N ASP A 111 7.48 -33.29 -15.39
CA ASP A 111 6.20 -33.67 -15.98
C ASP A 111 4.99 -33.08 -15.24
N TYR A 112 5.24 -32.17 -14.28
CA TYR A 112 4.16 -31.54 -13.56
C TYR A 112 4.49 -30.08 -13.13
N LEU A 113 3.43 -29.29 -13.03
CA LEU A 113 3.38 -28.04 -12.28
C LEU A 113 2.25 -28.14 -11.25
N VAL A 114 2.53 -27.81 -9.99
CA VAL A 114 1.49 -27.70 -8.96
C VAL A 114 1.50 -26.29 -8.41
N THR A 115 0.35 -25.64 -8.37
CA THR A 115 0.17 -24.28 -7.87
C THR A 115 -0.82 -24.26 -6.72
N LEU A 116 -0.35 -23.85 -5.52
CA LEU A 116 -1.09 -23.87 -4.26
C LEU A 116 -1.12 -22.45 -3.67
N PRO A 117 -1.99 -21.55 -4.15
CA PRO A 117 -2.11 -20.23 -3.51
C PRO A 117 -2.84 -20.36 -2.16
N ASN A 118 -2.38 -19.62 -1.14
CA ASN A 118 -3.02 -19.59 0.18
C ASN A 118 -4.36 -18.84 0.20
N VAL A 119 -4.62 -18.01 -0.80
CA VAL A 119 -5.90 -17.36 -1.12
C VAL A 119 -6.06 -17.32 -2.64
N GLU A 120 -7.28 -17.25 -3.14
CA GLU A 120 -7.52 -17.20 -4.58
C GLU A 120 -6.69 -16.10 -5.27
N LEU A 121 -5.82 -16.48 -6.20
CA LEU A 121 -5.10 -15.60 -7.10
C LEU A 121 -5.80 -15.60 -8.46
N LEU A 122 -6.64 -14.59 -8.69
CA LEU A 122 -7.48 -14.49 -9.89
C LEU A 122 -6.75 -14.72 -11.24
N PRO A 123 -5.50 -14.25 -11.45
CA PRO A 123 -4.77 -14.55 -12.69
C PRO A 123 -4.55 -16.05 -12.88
N VAL A 124 -4.11 -16.76 -11.84
CA VAL A 124 -3.85 -18.21 -11.89
C VAL A 124 -5.13 -18.98 -12.18
N THR A 125 -6.21 -18.68 -11.43
CA THR A 125 -7.53 -19.30 -11.61
C THR A 125 -8.07 -19.05 -13.03
N ARG A 126 -7.86 -17.83 -13.58
CA ARG A 126 -8.29 -17.50 -14.95
C ARG A 126 -7.48 -18.25 -16.01
N LEU A 127 -6.17 -18.31 -15.87
CA LEU A 127 -5.32 -19.04 -16.81
C LEU A 127 -5.68 -20.52 -16.77
N PHE A 128 -5.87 -21.11 -15.59
CA PHE A 128 -6.30 -22.51 -15.45
C PHE A 128 -7.61 -22.78 -16.17
N ARG A 129 -8.64 -21.97 -15.96
CA ARG A 129 -9.94 -22.10 -16.65
C ARG A 129 -9.82 -21.93 -18.16
N ARG A 130 -9.02 -21.00 -18.64
CA ARG A 130 -8.75 -20.83 -20.08
C ARG A 130 -8.13 -22.11 -20.67
N CYS A 131 -7.18 -22.71 -19.98
CA CYS A 131 -6.58 -23.99 -20.39
C CYS A 131 -7.59 -25.16 -20.30
N GLU A 132 -8.58 -25.10 -19.40
CA GLU A 132 -9.66 -26.09 -19.31
C GLU A 132 -10.61 -25.98 -20.49
N GLU A 133 -11.01 -24.76 -20.85
CA GLU A 133 -12.00 -24.45 -21.90
C GLU A 133 -11.40 -24.49 -23.30
N ASP A 134 -10.11 -24.12 -23.48
CA ASP A 134 -9.41 -24.04 -24.77
C ASP A 134 -8.30 -25.08 -24.85
N GLU A 135 -8.59 -26.16 -25.58
CA GLU A 135 -7.65 -27.27 -25.80
C GLU A 135 -6.42 -26.83 -26.59
N ALA A 136 -6.57 -25.93 -27.57
CA ALA A 136 -5.46 -25.45 -28.39
C ALA A 136 -4.47 -24.61 -27.53
N LEU A 137 -4.99 -23.75 -26.66
CA LEU A 137 -4.15 -23.01 -25.70
C LEU A 137 -3.46 -23.97 -24.74
N ARG A 138 -4.18 -24.94 -24.19
CA ARG A 138 -3.62 -25.96 -23.30
C ARG A 138 -2.47 -26.70 -23.97
N GLU A 139 -2.69 -27.20 -25.18
CA GLU A 139 -1.65 -27.89 -25.94
C GLU A 139 -0.44 -27.02 -26.19
N GLN A 140 -0.63 -25.76 -26.58
CA GLN A 140 0.45 -24.81 -26.83
C GLN A 140 1.32 -24.56 -25.58
N LEU A 141 0.70 -24.39 -24.41
CA LEU A 141 1.40 -24.09 -23.16
C LEU A 141 2.10 -25.33 -22.60
N PHE A 142 1.42 -26.49 -22.67
CA PHE A 142 1.92 -27.72 -22.08
C PHE A 142 3.02 -28.38 -22.92
N ALA A 143 2.99 -28.18 -24.23
CA ALA A 143 4.01 -28.74 -25.15
C ALA A 143 5.44 -28.27 -24.86
N LYS A 144 5.60 -27.13 -24.20
CA LYS A 144 6.90 -26.52 -23.91
C LYS A 144 7.41 -26.81 -22.48
N GLY A 145 6.71 -27.65 -21.73
CA GLY A 145 7.14 -28.12 -20.41
C GLY A 145 6.68 -27.25 -19.21
N SER A 146 7.00 -27.74 -18.02
CA SER A 146 6.53 -27.17 -16.76
C SER A 146 7.07 -25.77 -16.46
N GLY A 147 8.33 -25.50 -16.83
CA GLY A 147 8.94 -24.17 -16.67
C GLY A 147 8.26 -23.10 -17.52
N TYR A 148 7.90 -23.44 -18.78
CA TYR A 148 7.18 -22.51 -19.65
C TYR A 148 5.75 -22.21 -19.15
N LEU A 149 5.07 -23.25 -18.63
CA LEU A 149 3.75 -23.06 -18.02
C LEU A 149 3.86 -22.17 -16.75
N LEU A 150 4.90 -22.38 -15.93
CA LEU A 150 5.18 -21.52 -14.77
C LEU A 150 5.43 -20.07 -15.19
N TYR A 151 6.23 -19.86 -16.27
CA TYR A 151 6.42 -18.51 -16.80
C TYR A 151 5.09 -17.80 -17.05
N HIS A 152 4.13 -18.43 -17.74
CA HIS A 152 2.83 -17.83 -18.01
C HIS A 152 2.01 -17.57 -16.75
N VAL A 153 2.11 -18.45 -15.75
CA VAL A 153 1.48 -18.21 -14.43
C VAL A 153 2.06 -16.95 -13.77
N LEU A 154 3.37 -16.79 -13.83
CA LEU A 154 4.04 -15.63 -13.21
C LEU A 154 3.83 -14.34 -14.02
N ASP A 155 3.86 -14.43 -15.33
CA ASP A 155 3.61 -13.32 -16.27
C ASP A 155 2.22 -12.71 -16.01
N ASP A 156 1.16 -13.53 -16.02
CA ASP A 156 -0.21 -13.09 -15.69
C ASP A 156 -0.31 -12.48 -14.27
N LEU A 157 0.47 -13.00 -13.30
CA LEU A 157 0.50 -12.47 -11.93
C LEU A 157 1.22 -11.12 -11.84
N PHE A 158 2.34 -10.95 -12.54
CA PHE A 158 3.05 -9.67 -12.60
C PHE A 158 2.27 -8.63 -13.39
N ASP A 159 1.61 -9.01 -14.48
CA ASP A 159 0.69 -8.14 -15.22
C ASP A 159 -0.47 -7.64 -14.34
N TYR A 160 -0.98 -8.48 -13.45
CA TYR A 160 -1.99 -8.08 -12.47
C TYR A 160 -1.45 -7.06 -11.43
N CYS A 161 -0.15 -7.03 -11.19
CA CYS A 161 0.47 -6.09 -10.25
C CYS A 161 0.47 -4.64 -10.76
N PHE A 162 0.62 -4.40 -12.07
CA PHE A 162 0.71 -3.06 -12.65
C PHE A 162 -0.56 -2.22 -12.47
N PRO A 163 -1.77 -2.71 -12.72
CA PRO A 163 -3.00 -1.95 -12.42
C PRO A 163 -3.17 -1.54 -10.96
N ILE A 164 -2.60 -2.28 -10.01
CA ILE A 164 -2.58 -1.91 -8.59
C ILE A 164 -1.62 -0.73 -8.38
N LEU A 165 -0.47 -0.76 -9.04
CA LEU A 165 0.53 0.27 -9.02
C LEU A 165 0.01 1.58 -9.63
N ASP A 166 -0.67 1.50 -10.80
CA ASP A 166 -1.28 2.64 -11.47
C ASP A 166 -2.32 3.35 -10.59
N LYS A 167 -3.13 2.59 -9.84
CA LYS A 167 -4.09 3.17 -8.89
C LYS A 167 -3.41 3.98 -7.78
N ILE A 168 -2.22 3.56 -7.35
CA ILE A 168 -1.43 4.33 -6.38
C ILE A 168 -0.95 5.62 -7.04
N GLY A 169 -0.46 5.57 -8.29
CA GLY A 169 -0.04 6.74 -9.06
C GLY A 169 -1.15 7.76 -9.20
N PHE A 170 -2.33 7.37 -9.72
CA PHE A 170 -3.50 8.25 -9.82
C PHE A 170 -3.96 8.85 -8.49
N LYS A 171 -3.78 8.11 -7.40
CA LYS A 171 -4.09 8.62 -6.06
C LYS A 171 -3.11 9.71 -5.63
N LEU A 172 -1.82 9.58 -5.96
CA LEU A 172 -0.82 10.61 -5.68
C LEU A 172 -1.09 11.88 -6.49
N GLU A 173 -1.41 11.75 -7.78
CA GLU A 173 -1.84 12.87 -8.64
C GLU A 173 -3.07 13.59 -8.05
N SER A 174 -4.09 12.83 -7.63
CA SER A 174 -5.27 13.41 -6.98
C SER A 174 -4.97 14.16 -5.68
N ILE A 175 -4.00 13.68 -4.90
CA ILE A 175 -3.53 14.35 -3.67
C ILE A 175 -2.81 15.66 -4.01
N GLU A 176 -2.00 15.68 -5.06
CA GLU A 176 -1.31 16.86 -5.56
C GLU A 176 -2.32 17.94 -5.98
N ASP A 177 -3.32 17.58 -6.80
CA ASP A 177 -4.41 18.47 -7.21
C ASP A 177 -5.18 19.05 -5.99
N ASP A 178 -5.46 18.22 -4.97
CA ASP A 178 -6.14 18.65 -3.76
C ASP A 178 -5.31 19.66 -2.93
N ILE A 179 -3.99 19.51 -2.91
CA ILE A 179 -3.07 20.47 -2.28
C ILE A 179 -3.08 21.78 -3.05
N ASP A 180 -3.01 21.74 -4.38
CA ASP A 180 -3.02 22.93 -5.25
C ASP A 180 -4.34 23.71 -5.12
N ASP A 181 -5.46 23.00 -4.94
CA ASP A 181 -6.77 23.58 -4.65
C ASP A 181 -6.91 24.16 -3.23
N GLY A 182 -5.92 24.01 -2.38
CA GLY A 182 -5.90 24.52 -1.01
C GLY A 182 -6.65 23.68 0.03
N ARG A 183 -6.94 22.41 -0.28
CA ARG A 183 -7.66 21.47 0.61
C ARG A 183 -6.74 20.75 1.60
N PHE A 184 -5.79 21.47 2.18
CA PHE A 184 -4.66 20.93 2.97
C PHE A 184 -5.05 20.01 4.12
N GLU A 185 -6.15 20.28 4.82
CA GLU A 185 -6.58 19.49 5.98
C GLU A 185 -7.21 18.15 5.57
N GLU A 186 -7.86 18.11 4.40
CA GLU A 186 -8.55 16.94 3.89
C GLU A 186 -7.56 15.89 3.37
N VAL A 187 -6.48 16.33 2.73
CA VAL A 187 -5.48 15.44 2.11
C VAL A 187 -4.56 14.72 3.11
N VAL A 188 -4.42 15.20 4.35
CA VAL A 188 -3.58 14.54 5.37
C VAL A 188 -3.90 13.05 5.52
N ARG A 189 -5.19 12.73 5.51
CA ARG A 189 -5.64 11.34 5.63
C ARG A 189 -5.32 10.51 4.38
N ASP A 190 -5.41 11.11 3.19
CA ASP A 190 -5.19 10.41 1.93
C ASP A 190 -3.70 10.23 1.65
N ILE A 191 -2.84 11.19 2.02
CA ILE A 191 -1.37 11.03 2.09
C ILE A 191 -1.02 9.83 2.99
N SER A 192 -1.57 9.77 4.20
CA SER A 192 -1.30 8.68 5.13
C SER A 192 -1.71 7.31 4.58
N LYS A 193 -2.87 7.22 3.89
CA LYS A 193 -3.34 5.98 3.23
C LYS A 193 -2.44 5.59 2.06
N ALA A 194 -2.08 6.54 1.18
CA ALA A 194 -1.19 6.30 0.05
C ALA A 194 0.18 5.79 0.53
N LYS A 195 0.76 6.46 1.54
CA LYS A 195 2.01 6.04 2.18
C LYS A 195 1.94 4.62 2.74
N GLN A 196 0.83 4.26 3.40
CA GLN A 196 0.61 2.92 3.93
C GLN A 196 0.48 1.85 2.82
N GLU A 197 -0.20 2.16 1.71
CA GLU A 197 -0.33 1.27 0.56
C GLU A 197 1.03 1.04 -0.11
N ILE A 198 1.81 2.09 -0.35
CA ILE A 198 3.17 2.01 -0.90
C ILE A 198 4.07 1.15 -0.02
N ILE A 199 4.08 1.40 1.30
CA ILE A 199 4.89 0.62 2.25
C ILE A 199 4.46 -0.85 2.25
N SER A 200 3.17 -1.14 2.19
CA SER A 200 2.65 -2.52 2.17
C SER A 200 3.08 -3.24 0.89
N TYR A 201 2.99 -2.59 -0.26
CA TYR A 201 3.40 -3.16 -1.53
C TYR A 201 4.93 -3.39 -1.59
N ARG A 202 5.73 -2.42 -1.13
CA ARG A 202 7.20 -2.56 -1.01
C ARG A 202 7.61 -3.76 -0.15
N LYS A 203 6.89 -4.03 0.94
CA LYS A 203 7.14 -5.20 1.81
C LYS A 203 6.89 -6.54 1.11
N ILE A 204 6.02 -6.55 0.09
CA ILE A 204 5.72 -7.74 -0.70
C ILE A 204 6.81 -7.94 -1.77
N ILE A 205 7.12 -6.90 -2.55
CA ILE A 205 8.02 -7.00 -3.71
C ILE A 205 9.49 -7.12 -3.30
N LYS A 206 9.94 -6.33 -2.33
CA LYS A 206 11.36 -6.26 -1.97
C LYS A 206 12.00 -7.62 -1.66
N PRO A 207 11.38 -8.50 -0.83
CA PRO A 207 12.01 -9.77 -0.45
C PRO A 207 12.08 -10.77 -1.59
N GLN A 208 11.16 -10.72 -2.58
CA GLN A 208 11.12 -11.72 -3.65
C GLN A 208 12.03 -11.40 -4.84
N ARG A 209 12.53 -10.17 -4.99
CA ARG A 209 13.47 -9.83 -6.06
C ARG A 209 14.70 -10.76 -6.13
N PRO A 210 15.45 -11.00 -5.04
CA PRO A 210 16.54 -11.98 -5.05
C PRO A 210 16.06 -13.42 -5.30
N THR A 211 14.84 -13.74 -4.85
CA THR A 211 14.23 -15.06 -5.05
C THR A 211 13.91 -15.30 -6.53
N LEU A 212 13.39 -14.30 -7.24
CA LEU A 212 13.12 -14.39 -8.69
C LEU A 212 14.38 -14.57 -9.49
N ARG A 213 15.47 -13.87 -9.17
CA ARG A 213 16.78 -14.09 -9.82
C ARG A 213 17.36 -15.48 -9.54
N LEU A 214 17.03 -16.08 -8.40
CA LEU A 214 17.41 -17.45 -8.10
C LEU A 214 16.54 -18.43 -8.90
N LEU A 215 15.22 -18.17 -8.95
CA LEU A 215 14.26 -18.97 -9.73
C LEU A 215 14.64 -19.00 -11.22
N GLU A 216 14.93 -17.86 -11.82
CA GLU A 216 15.40 -17.71 -13.19
C GLU A 216 16.52 -18.72 -13.51
N ARG A 217 17.57 -18.78 -12.69
CA ARG A 217 18.69 -19.69 -12.87
C ARG A 217 18.37 -21.17 -12.63
N GLN A 218 17.48 -21.46 -11.68
CA GLN A 218 17.19 -22.85 -11.32
C GLN A 218 16.12 -23.49 -12.18
N VAL A 219 15.25 -22.67 -12.81
CA VAL A 219 14.18 -23.16 -13.67
C VAL A 219 14.65 -23.55 -15.07
N GLU A 220 15.83 -23.12 -15.49
CA GLU A 220 16.42 -23.39 -16.82
C GLU A 220 16.33 -24.88 -17.21
N ARG A 221 16.57 -25.81 -16.28
CA ARG A 221 16.47 -27.25 -16.55
C ARG A 221 15.05 -27.76 -16.88
N PHE A 222 14.03 -26.95 -16.63
CA PHE A 222 12.62 -27.25 -16.94
C PHE A 222 12.11 -26.49 -18.15
N LEU A 223 13.02 -25.77 -18.83
CA LEU A 223 12.77 -24.99 -20.04
C LEU A 223 13.46 -25.61 -21.24
N PRO A 224 12.89 -25.55 -22.45
CA PRO A 224 13.63 -25.71 -23.69
C PRO A 224 14.73 -24.63 -23.78
N GLU A 225 15.88 -24.97 -24.39
CA GLU A 225 17.07 -24.09 -24.55
C GLU A 225 16.76 -22.73 -25.20
N ASP A 226 15.74 -22.64 -26.03
CA ASP A 226 15.33 -21.41 -26.73
C ASP A 226 14.41 -20.48 -25.87
N LEU A 227 14.07 -20.88 -24.64
CA LEU A 227 13.11 -20.16 -23.77
C LEU A 227 13.73 -19.60 -22.48
N GLU A 228 15.05 -19.61 -22.36
CA GLU A 228 15.76 -19.12 -21.15
C GLU A 228 15.46 -17.64 -20.87
N LEU A 229 15.30 -16.81 -21.92
CA LEU A 229 15.05 -15.38 -21.83
C LEU A 229 13.67 -15.00 -21.23
N TYR A 230 12.74 -15.95 -21.13
CA TYR A 230 11.40 -15.63 -20.62
C TYR A 230 11.38 -15.25 -19.15
N PHE A 231 12.26 -15.83 -18.34
CA PHE A 231 12.35 -15.48 -16.91
C PHE A 231 13.06 -14.15 -16.66
N ASP A 232 13.86 -13.65 -17.59
CA ASP A 232 14.40 -12.28 -17.56
C ASP A 232 13.24 -11.27 -17.53
N ASP A 233 12.17 -11.46 -18.31
CA ASP A 233 10.99 -10.59 -18.33
C ASP A 233 10.30 -10.55 -16.96
N ILE A 234 10.25 -11.67 -16.24
CA ILE A 234 9.67 -11.74 -14.88
C ILE A 234 10.52 -10.96 -13.88
N VAL A 235 11.85 -11.11 -13.98
CA VAL A 235 12.78 -10.34 -13.13
C VAL A 235 12.66 -8.86 -13.44
N ASP A 236 12.66 -8.47 -14.72
CA ASP A 236 12.51 -7.07 -15.15
C ASP A 236 11.17 -6.47 -14.74
N ALA A 237 10.07 -7.21 -14.84
CA ALA A 237 8.77 -6.76 -14.34
C ALA A 237 8.81 -6.46 -12.83
N SER A 238 9.45 -7.33 -12.05
CA SER A 238 9.65 -7.12 -10.60
C SER A 238 10.51 -5.90 -10.30
N GLU A 239 11.59 -5.67 -11.06
CA GLU A 239 12.45 -4.48 -10.91
C GLU A 239 11.68 -3.20 -11.28
N ARG A 240 10.93 -3.19 -12.39
CA ARG A 240 10.08 -2.05 -12.78
C ARG A 240 9.04 -1.70 -11.72
N ILE A 241 8.38 -2.69 -11.11
CA ILE A 241 7.44 -2.46 -10.01
C ILE A 241 8.16 -1.85 -8.81
N TRP A 242 9.35 -2.35 -8.48
CA TRP A 242 10.15 -1.81 -7.39
C TRP A 242 10.55 -0.36 -7.62
N ASP A 243 11.04 -0.03 -8.80
CA ASP A 243 11.48 1.33 -9.14
C ASP A 243 10.32 2.33 -9.10
N ASN A 244 9.14 1.94 -9.59
CA ASN A 244 7.94 2.76 -9.48
C ASN A 244 7.52 2.98 -8.01
N LEU A 245 7.57 1.92 -7.19
CA LEU A 245 7.26 2.02 -5.76
C LEU A 245 8.27 2.89 -4.99
N ASP A 246 9.54 2.88 -5.40
CA ASP A 246 10.56 3.74 -4.82
C ASP A 246 10.31 5.20 -5.18
N ASN A 247 10.01 5.49 -6.44
CA ASN A 247 9.60 6.81 -6.90
C ASN A 247 8.32 7.29 -6.20
N TYR A 248 7.27 6.46 -6.11
CA TYR A 248 6.04 6.83 -5.41
C TYR A 248 6.26 7.13 -3.93
N LYS A 249 7.20 6.44 -3.29
CA LYS A 249 7.60 6.75 -1.92
C LYS A 249 8.17 8.17 -1.83
N GLU A 250 9.07 8.56 -2.74
CA GLU A 250 9.65 9.91 -2.76
C GLU A 250 8.57 10.96 -3.02
N VAL A 251 7.67 10.71 -3.97
CA VAL A 251 6.56 11.62 -4.29
C VAL A 251 5.65 11.82 -3.07
N VAL A 252 5.22 10.76 -2.39
CA VAL A 252 4.32 10.90 -1.24
C VAL A 252 4.99 11.61 -0.06
N GLU A 253 6.30 11.45 0.12
CA GLU A 253 7.08 12.19 1.13
C GLU A 253 7.15 13.68 0.77
N ALA A 254 7.38 14.03 -0.50
CA ALA A 254 7.39 15.41 -0.97
C ALA A 254 6.00 16.08 -0.85
N LEU A 255 4.92 15.36 -1.15
CA LEU A 255 3.55 15.86 -0.96
C LEU A 255 3.23 16.11 0.54
N GLU A 256 3.69 15.23 1.43
CA GLU A 256 3.55 15.40 2.88
C GLU A 256 4.24 16.69 3.35
N ASP A 257 5.50 16.90 2.94
CA ASP A 257 6.26 18.10 3.28
C ASP A 257 5.65 19.39 2.73
N THR A 258 5.16 19.34 1.49
CA THR A 258 4.48 20.47 0.83
C THR A 258 3.19 20.83 1.57
N ASN A 259 2.37 19.83 1.89
CA ASN A 259 1.12 20.03 2.62
C ASN A 259 1.37 20.60 4.04
N GLU A 260 2.36 20.10 4.76
CA GLU A 260 2.73 20.62 6.08
C GLU A 260 3.19 22.09 5.99
N SER A 261 4.01 22.41 5.00
CA SER A 261 4.45 23.78 4.73
C SER A 261 3.27 24.71 4.45
N ALA A 262 2.32 24.28 3.63
CA ALA A 262 1.13 25.05 3.30
C ALA A 262 0.21 25.31 4.51
N ILE A 263 0.01 24.29 5.36
CA ILE A 263 -0.72 24.42 6.64
C ILE A 263 -0.02 25.44 7.55
N ASN A 264 1.29 25.34 7.69
CA ASN A 264 2.08 26.27 8.50
C ASN A 264 1.99 27.72 8.00
N HIS A 265 2.04 27.94 6.66
CA HIS A 265 1.84 29.24 6.07
C HIS A 265 0.45 29.79 6.39
N ARG A 266 -0.60 29.02 6.23
CA ARG A 266 -1.98 29.40 6.56
C ARG A 266 -2.15 29.77 8.04
N GLN A 267 -1.56 28.99 8.94
CA GLN A 267 -1.58 29.27 10.37
C GLN A 267 -0.87 30.59 10.69
N ASN A 268 0.29 30.85 10.08
CA ASN A 268 1.01 32.11 10.22
C ASN A 268 0.20 33.32 9.74
N ASP A 269 -0.55 33.18 8.64
CA ASP A 269 -1.43 34.26 8.16
C ASP A 269 -2.59 34.53 9.12
N ILE A 270 -3.19 33.49 9.68
CA ILE A 270 -4.23 33.65 10.73
C ILE A 270 -3.67 34.35 11.96
N LEU A 271 -2.51 33.91 12.43
CA LEU A 271 -1.83 34.53 13.58
C LEU A 271 -1.47 36.00 13.31
N ARG A 272 -1.03 36.34 12.08
CA ARG A 272 -0.75 37.70 11.67
C ARG A 272 -2.00 38.58 11.72
N ILE A 273 -3.13 38.10 11.17
CA ILE A 273 -4.42 38.80 11.22
C ILE A 273 -4.84 39.02 12.68
N LEU A 274 -4.80 37.99 13.52
CA LEU A 274 -5.15 38.08 14.95
C LEU A 274 -4.26 39.08 15.69
N THR A 275 -2.96 39.08 15.37
CA THR A 275 -1.99 40.03 15.97
C THR A 275 -2.32 41.48 15.57
N VAL A 276 -2.65 41.72 14.29
CA VAL A 276 -3.05 43.06 13.82
C VAL A 276 -4.28 43.55 14.58
N PHE A 277 -5.35 42.69 14.68
CA PHE A 277 -6.55 43.04 15.44
C PHE A 277 -6.23 43.35 16.92
N SER A 278 -5.43 42.53 17.56
CA SER A 278 -5.08 42.69 18.99
C SER A 278 -4.28 43.99 19.21
N VAL A 279 -3.26 44.25 18.38
CA VAL A 279 -2.40 45.43 18.50
C VAL A 279 -3.17 46.72 18.21
N VAL A 280 -4.15 46.69 17.32
CA VAL A 280 -5.02 47.85 17.02
C VAL A 280 -6.05 48.09 18.14
N LEU A 281 -6.75 47.04 18.61
CA LEU A 281 -7.83 47.20 19.59
C LEU A 281 -7.35 47.48 21.02
N LEU A 282 -6.23 46.89 21.44
CA LEU A 282 -5.78 46.98 22.83
C LEU A 282 -5.46 48.42 23.29
N PRO A 283 -4.73 49.26 22.54
CA PRO A 283 -4.51 50.67 22.93
C PRO A 283 -5.80 51.48 22.89
N LEU A 284 -6.69 51.22 21.92
CA LEU A 284 -7.99 51.93 21.83
C LEU A 284 -8.85 51.62 23.06
N THR A 285 -8.90 50.34 23.46
CA THR A 285 -9.64 49.86 24.64
C THR A 285 -9.07 50.47 25.93
N LEU A 286 -7.71 50.53 26.01
CA LEU A 286 -7.04 51.17 27.16
C LEU A 286 -7.38 52.67 27.28
N ILE A 287 -7.32 53.40 26.17
CA ILE A 287 -7.63 54.83 26.12
C ILE A 287 -9.12 55.07 26.49
N THR A 288 -10.05 54.34 25.84
CA THR A 288 -11.46 54.49 26.07
C THR A 288 -11.84 54.04 27.49
N GLY A 289 -11.22 52.99 28.03
CA GLY A 289 -11.40 52.55 29.42
C GLY A 289 -10.88 53.57 30.44
N PHE A 290 -9.73 54.18 30.19
CA PHE A 290 -9.16 55.23 31.07
C PHE A 290 -10.09 56.47 31.12
N PHE A 291 -10.50 57.00 29.97
CA PHE A 291 -11.42 58.16 29.91
C PHE A 291 -12.88 57.81 30.23
N GLY A 292 -13.26 56.54 30.27
CA GLY A 292 -14.57 56.06 30.72
C GLY A 292 -14.64 55.81 32.24
N MET A 293 -13.58 55.99 32.99
CA MET A 293 -13.58 55.87 34.45
C MET A 293 -14.36 57.04 35.10
N ASN A 294 -15.16 56.81 36.10
CA ASN A 294 -15.84 57.84 36.88
C ASN A 294 -14.91 58.57 37.85
N VAL A 295 -13.75 59.03 37.35
CA VAL A 295 -12.76 59.77 38.11
C VAL A 295 -12.54 61.16 37.48
N HIS A 296 -12.59 62.21 38.30
CA HIS A 296 -12.36 63.59 37.81
C HIS A 296 -10.91 63.75 37.37
N PHE A 297 -10.69 64.05 36.10
CA PHE A 297 -9.37 64.39 35.52
C PHE A 297 -9.45 65.83 34.94
N PRO A 298 -8.31 66.52 34.74
CA PRO A 298 -8.27 67.83 34.13
C PRO A 298 -8.97 67.84 32.75
N GLY A 299 -10.06 68.65 32.61
CA GLY A 299 -10.81 68.72 31.36
C GLY A 299 -12.07 67.83 31.29
N TYR A 300 -12.45 67.15 32.34
CA TYR A 300 -13.58 66.20 32.40
C TYR A 300 -14.91 66.81 31.87
N GLU A 301 -15.21 68.12 32.14
CA GLU A 301 -16.43 68.80 31.68
C GLU A 301 -16.22 69.61 30.37
N SER A 302 -15.06 69.51 29.74
CA SER A 302 -14.70 70.30 28.54
C SER A 302 -15.06 69.56 27.24
N ALA A 303 -15.95 70.17 26.40
CA ALA A 303 -16.22 69.67 25.11
C ALA A 303 -14.99 69.63 24.17
N VAL A 304 -14.04 70.54 24.39
CA VAL A 304 -12.73 70.59 23.66
C VAL A 304 -11.92 69.35 24.00
N ALA A 305 -11.83 68.96 25.28
CA ALA A 305 -11.10 67.78 25.69
C ALA A 305 -11.73 66.49 25.10
N PHE A 306 -13.05 66.39 25.02
CA PHE A 306 -13.71 65.27 24.39
C PHE A 306 -13.35 65.14 22.92
N TRP A 307 -13.42 66.20 22.15
CA TRP A 307 -13.07 66.18 20.72
C TRP A 307 -11.58 65.94 20.49
N ALA A 308 -10.73 66.44 21.37
CA ALA A 308 -9.29 66.23 21.31
C ALA A 308 -8.92 64.75 21.52
N VAL A 309 -9.52 64.08 22.54
CA VAL A 309 -9.32 62.66 22.79
C VAL A 309 -9.90 61.81 21.65
N THR A 310 -11.07 62.12 21.18
CA THR A 310 -11.71 61.41 20.04
C THR A 310 -10.81 61.52 18.78
N GLY A 311 -10.31 62.72 18.47
CA GLY A 311 -9.40 62.96 17.36
C GLY A 311 -8.09 62.17 17.49
N ALA A 312 -7.52 62.14 18.71
CA ALA A 312 -6.30 61.35 19.01
C ALA A 312 -6.53 59.82 18.79
N ILE A 313 -7.67 59.30 19.22
CA ILE A 313 -8.05 57.89 19.03
C ILE A 313 -8.15 57.58 17.52
N ILE A 314 -8.85 58.43 16.73
CA ILE A 314 -8.97 58.27 15.28
C ILE A 314 -7.60 58.36 14.60
N ALA A 315 -6.76 59.34 14.97
CA ALA A 315 -5.42 59.47 14.41
C ALA A 315 -4.55 58.25 14.71
N LEU A 316 -4.62 57.70 15.94
CA LEU A 316 -3.92 56.50 16.34
C LEU A 316 -4.41 55.27 15.51
N LEU A 317 -5.71 55.11 15.33
CA LEU A 317 -6.29 54.02 14.53
C LEU A 317 -5.79 54.08 13.10
N VAL A 318 -5.93 55.27 12.45
CA VAL A 318 -5.48 55.47 11.08
C VAL A 318 -3.98 55.26 10.93
N GLY A 319 -3.18 55.75 11.89
CA GLY A 319 -1.72 55.54 11.91
C GLY A 319 -1.35 54.07 11.99
N MET A 320 -2.01 53.30 12.89
CA MET A 320 -1.79 51.84 13.02
C MET A 320 -2.16 51.08 11.77
N VAL A 321 -3.33 51.36 11.19
CA VAL A 321 -3.79 50.68 9.95
C VAL A 321 -2.82 51.02 8.79
N ALA A 322 -2.40 52.28 8.66
CA ALA A 322 -1.43 52.70 7.66
C ALA A 322 -0.06 51.97 7.88
N PHE A 323 0.39 51.87 9.10
CA PHE A 323 1.61 51.15 9.44
C PHE A 323 1.54 49.66 9.02
N PHE A 324 0.48 48.95 9.37
CA PHE A 324 0.32 47.53 8.98
C PHE A 324 0.18 47.33 7.47
N ARG A 325 -0.49 48.26 6.75
CA ARG A 325 -0.52 48.27 5.28
C ARG A 325 0.86 48.48 4.65
N LEU A 326 1.68 49.43 5.17
CA LEU A 326 3.04 49.62 4.70
C LEU A 326 3.93 48.40 4.92
N LYS A 327 3.69 47.66 6.01
CA LYS A 327 4.38 46.40 6.31
C LYS A 327 3.82 45.18 5.55
N ARG A 328 2.79 45.34 4.72
CA ARG A 328 2.06 44.27 4.01
C ARG A 328 1.52 43.17 4.97
N TRP A 329 1.06 43.60 6.13
CA TRP A 329 0.41 42.72 7.09
C TRP A 329 -1.14 42.75 6.97
N LEU A 330 -1.64 43.74 6.23
CA LEU A 330 -3.02 43.92 5.79
C LEU A 330 -3.08 44.02 4.29
#